data_c89f8e02ef110b0b989129d504cfb9fd
#
_entry.id   c89f8e02ef110b0b989129d504cfb9fd
#
_cell.length_a   1.000
_cell.length_b   1.000
_cell.length_c   1.000
_cell.angle_alpha   90.00
_cell.angle_beta   90.00
_cell.angle_gamma   90.00
#
_symmetry.space_group_name_H-M   'P 1'
#
loop_
_entity.id
_entity.type
_entity.pdbx_description
1 polymer ?
#
loop_
_entity_poly.entity_id
_entity_poly.type
_entity_poly.pdbx_seq_one_letter_code
_entity_poly.pdbx_strand_id
1 'polypeptide(L)'
;MAAQTEFPLVGEGAGPEGTGRRRRTLILVAVLLAVLVVPMSISGTGVALPYIGSDLDAGLVPLQWVVNAFNVAFACFTLAWGSVADIIGRVRAFALGATIYAAASLVSVFAGDVILLDAARALAGIGGAAIFACGAALLSTVFEGPARGRAFALFGTVAGVGVSFGPSLSGLLIESAGWRWVFAVHAIVPALVLLAVPTMVRAVRETRTEGARIDVLGSALFVLAMLLLTTGIAQGSQWGWASPGVLGLFAGTVVVLAVFVAVEKRTEHPMLDLGIVTDRRFMALCLVPVAGSFGFVTMLTYLPGYLTAAGGWSSGAAGATMLMLTAPMLVLPLVTAKLVARGVPAMRIIRLSLVLLVVGAVGLQLFRPGINLGLVALPMLITGAGFALAAGLVDGQALALVAPERAGMAAGLLNTLRLGSEAVAVAVYGSLLATVINGRTRDGLADYADAGDPTTVAGTVASGNISGPAGRVAEARRGGFTDLLVHAYDGAFHAVLWVLGGICLALLVLIAALLNGRRAEQATAD
;
A
#
# COMPACT_ATOMS: atom_id res chain seq x y z
N MET A 1 4.72 45.04 -45.42
CA MET A 1 3.70 45.38 -44.40
C MET A 1 3.15 44.07 -43.87
N ALA A 2 3.75 43.53 -42.84
CA ALA A 2 3.32 42.30 -42.16
C ALA A 2 2.92 42.72 -40.75
N ALA A 3 1.65 42.57 -40.43
CA ALA A 3 1.11 42.84 -39.10
C ALA A 3 1.51 41.69 -38.14
N GLN A 4 2.35 42.02 -37.19
CA GLN A 4 2.61 41.17 -36.03
C GLN A 4 1.40 41.28 -35.09
N THR A 5 0.63 40.23 -34.99
CA THR A 5 -0.37 40.05 -33.93
C THR A 5 0.37 39.64 -32.65
N GLU A 6 0.66 40.61 -31.79
CA GLU A 6 1.08 40.35 -30.39
C GLU A 6 -0.10 39.73 -29.64
N PHE A 7 0.08 38.49 -29.19
CA PHE A 7 -0.74 37.90 -28.14
C PHE A 7 -0.43 38.59 -26.81
N PRO A 8 -1.41 39.13 -26.09
CA PRO A 8 -1.16 39.74 -24.80
C PRO A 8 -0.77 38.65 -23.81
N LEU A 9 0.45 38.74 -23.26
CA LEU A 9 0.87 38.03 -22.07
C LEU A 9 -0.14 38.33 -20.95
N VAL A 10 -0.87 37.29 -20.53
CA VAL A 10 -1.83 37.37 -19.43
C VAL A 10 -1.06 37.80 -18.18
N GLY A 11 -1.39 38.99 -17.69
CA GLY A 11 -0.74 39.65 -16.59
C GLY A 11 -0.68 38.78 -15.32
N GLU A 12 0.52 38.65 -14.82
CA GLU A 12 0.78 38.27 -13.43
C GLU A 12 0.10 39.32 -12.54
N GLY A 13 -1.08 38.93 -12.00
CA GLY A 13 -1.70 39.68 -10.92
C GLY A 13 -0.78 39.60 -9.68
N ALA A 14 -0.04 40.68 -9.48
CA ALA A 14 0.80 40.91 -8.31
C ALA A 14 -0.05 41.01 -7.03
N GLY A 15 -0.51 39.86 -6.51
CA GLY A 15 -0.85 39.71 -5.10
C GLY A 15 0.47 39.50 -4.32
N PRO A 16 0.59 39.98 -3.06
CA PRO A 16 1.85 39.91 -2.34
C PRO A 16 2.36 38.47 -2.32
N GLU A 17 3.60 38.25 -2.76
CA GLU A 17 4.25 36.92 -2.93
C GLU A 17 4.10 36.02 -1.68
N GLY A 18 3.95 36.60 -0.50
CA GLY A 18 3.71 35.89 0.77
C GLY A 18 2.36 35.17 0.87
N THR A 19 1.29 35.70 0.25
CA THR A 19 -0.05 35.06 0.34
C THR A 19 -0.16 33.82 -0.52
N GLY A 20 0.43 33.80 -1.68
CA GLY A 20 0.49 32.62 -2.57
C GLY A 20 1.28 31.47 -1.95
N ARG A 21 2.44 31.76 -1.38
CA ARG A 21 3.29 30.79 -0.69
C ARG A 21 2.59 30.18 0.54
N ARG A 22 1.94 31.00 1.35
CA ARG A 22 1.21 30.57 2.55
C ARG A 22 0.04 29.63 2.18
N ARG A 23 -0.69 29.91 1.12
CA ARG A 23 -1.77 29.05 0.62
C ARG A 23 -1.26 27.70 0.12
N ARG A 24 -0.18 27.68 -0.67
CA ARG A 24 0.45 26.42 -1.13
C ARG A 24 0.94 25.56 0.05
N THR A 25 1.54 26.17 1.07
CA THR A 25 1.97 25.46 2.27
C THR A 25 0.78 24.88 3.05
N LEU A 26 -0.33 25.63 3.17
CA LEU A 26 -1.54 25.13 3.84
C LEU A 26 -2.11 23.91 3.10
N ILE A 27 -2.19 23.94 1.77
CA ILE A 27 -2.65 22.79 0.96
C ILE A 27 -1.74 21.59 1.20
N LEU A 28 -0.43 21.79 1.15
CA LEU A 28 0.54 20.72 1.41
C LEU A 28 0.33 20.09 2.78
N VAL A 29 0.27 20.90 3.82
CA VAL A 29 0.08 20.43 5.21
C VAL A 29 -1.24 19.70 5.37
N ALA A 30 -2.35 20.24 4.81
CA ALA A 30 -3.66 19.59 4.87
C ALA A 30 -3.67 18.22 4.18
N VAL A 31 -3.08 18.13 2.98
CA VAL A 31 -2.96 16.84 2.26
C VAL A 31 -2.08 15.87 3.04
N LEU A 32 -0.94 16.31 3.55
CA LEU A 32 -0.02 15.43 4.29
C LEU A 32 -0.62 14.92 5.59
N LEU A 33 -1.35 15.75 6.34
CA LEU A 33 -2.05 15.31 7.55
C LEU A 33 -3.13 14.29 7.26
N ALA A 34 -3.92 14.48 6.19
CA ALA A 34 -4.93 13.51 5.80
C ALA A 34 -4.30 12.20 5.30
N VAL A 35 -3.18 12.29 4.55
CA VAL A 35 -2.45 11.12 4.05
C VAL A 35 -1.78 10.34 5.19
N LEU A 36 -1.35 10.98 6.27
CA LEU A 36 -0.74 10.33 7.43
C LEU A 36 -1.65 9.27 8.06
N VAL A 37 -2.92 9.62 8.28
CA VAL A 37 -3.85 8.77 9.05
C VAL A 37 -4.32 7.52 8.29
N VAL A 38 -4.28 7.52 6.96
CA VAL A 38 -4.74 6.38 6.16
C VAL A 38 -3.81 5.17 6.33
N PRO A 39 -2.48 5.25 6.11
CA PRO A 39 -1.56 4.14 6.38
C PRO A 39 -1.48 3.78 7.88
N MET A 40 -1.63 4.76 8.78
CA MET A 40 -1.74 4.47 10.21
C MET A 40 -2.94 3.58 10.52
N SER A 41 -4.08 3.80 9.85
CA SER A 41 -5.27 2.96 9.99
C SER A 41 -5.03 1.55 9.46
N ILE A 42 -4.29 1.40 8.34
CA ILE A 42 -3.96 0.09 7.77
C ILE A 42 -3.08 -0.72 8.73
N SER A 43 -1.99 -0.12 9.22
CA SER A 43 -1.00 -0.81 10.04
C SER A 43 -1.38 -0.91 11.52
N GLY A 44 -2.07 0.11 12.06
CA GLY A 44 -2.35 0.21 13.49
C GLY A 44 -3.59 -0.56 13.94
N THR A 45 -4.60 -0.74 13.07
CA THR A 45 -5.85 -1.43 13.44
C THR A 45 -5.61 -2.89 13.88
N GLY A 46 -4.61 -3.56 13.30
CA GLY A 46 -4.26 -4.93 13.67
C GLY A 46 -3.93 -5.11 15.16
N VAL A 47 -3.33 -4.10 15.79
CA VAL A 47 -2.99 -4.11 17.22
C VAL A 47 -4.24 -4.06 18.10
N ALA A 48 -5.33 -3.48 17.61
CA ALA A 48 -6.59 -3.35 18.35
C ALA A 48 -7.46 -4.62 18.30
N LEU A 49 -7.22 -5.54 17.36
CA LEU A 49 -8.09 -6.72 17.15
C LEU A 49 -8.36 -7.57 18.39
N PRO A 50 -7.37 -7.92 19.23
CA PRO A 50 -7.62 -8.73 20.44
C PRO A 50 -8.55 -8.00 21.42
N TYR A 51 -8.40 -6.68 21.55
CA TYR A 51 -9.22 -5.86 22.45
C TYR A 51 -10.65 -5.65 21.92
N ILE A 52 -10.80 -5.48 20.60
CA ILE A 52 -12.10 -5.44 19.92
C ILE A 52 -12.81 -6.79 20.10
N GLY A 53 -12.11 -7.91 19.90
CA GLY A 53 -12.66 -9.25 20.04
C GLY A 53 -13.19 -9.52 21.44
N SER A 54 -12.46 -9.07 22.47
CA SER A 54 -12.87 -9.21 23.88
C SER A 54 -14.05 -8.29 24.24
N ASP A 55 -14.10 -7.07 23.69
CA ASP A 55 -15.10 -6.06 24.06
C ASP A 55 -16.44 -6.27 23.33
N LEU A 56 -16.40 -6.72 22.06
CA LEU A 56 -17.57 -6.97 21.20
C LEU A 56 -17.97 -8.44 21.11
N ASP A 57 -17.34 -9.33 21.88
CA ASP A 57 -17.53 -10.80 21.84
C ASP A 57 -17.48 -11.36 20.39
N ALA A 58 -16.51 -10.89 19.62
CA ALA A 58 -16.42 -11.17 18.20
C ALA A 58 -15.48 -12.33 17.89
N GLY A 59 -15.96 -13.26 17.05
CA GLY A 59 -15.17 -14.38 16.55
C GLY A 59 -14.05 -13.94 15.59
N LEU A 60 -13.13 -14.87 15.29
CA LEU A 60 -11.94 -14.59 14.47
C LEU A 60 -12.27 -14.04 13.07
N VAL A 61 -13.27 -14.60 12.39
CA VAL A 61 -13.61 -14.20 11.00
C VAL A 61 -14.12 -12.78 10.92
N PRO A 62 -15.12 -12.33 11.71
CA PRO A 62 -15.49 -10.92 11.76
C PRO A 62 -14.31 -10.01 12.11
N LEU A 63 -13.48 -10.37 13.11
CA LEU A 63 -12.32 -9.56 13.47
C LEU A 63 -11.33 -9.33 12.32
N GLN A 64 -11.15 -10.31 11.45
CA GLN A 64 -10.30 -10.13 10.26
C GLN A 64 -10.91 -9.12 9.29
N TRP A 65 -12.25 -9.04 9.21
CA TRP A 65 -12.93 -8.07 8.36
C TRP A 65 -12.79 -6.64 8.85
N VAL A 66 -12.54 -6.38 10.13
CA VAL A 66 -12.20 -5.03 10.62
C VAL A 66 -11.01 -4.41 9.87
N VAL A 67 -10.04 -5.23 9.47
CA VAL A 67 -8.89 -4.79 8.67
C VAL A 67 -9.18 -4.94 7.16
N ASN A 68 -9.71 -6.09 6.76
CA ASN A 68 -9.88 -6.43 5.35
C ASN A 68 -10.91 -5.53 4.65
N ALA A 69 -12.03 -5.19 5.32
CA ALA A 69 -13.06 -4.34 4.75
C ALA A 69 -12.52 -2.97 4.34
N PHE A 70 -11.65 -2.38 5.17
CA PHE A 70 -10.95 -1.14 4.84
C PHE A 70 -10.05 -1.31 3.62
N ASN A 71 -9.18 -2.32 3.63
CA ASN A 71 -8.19 -2.53 2.57
C ASN A 71 -8.84 -2.85 1.23
N VAL A 72 -9.87 -3.69 1.24
CA VAL A 72 -10.66 -4.04 0.05
C VAL A 72 -11.33 -2.78 -0.52
N ALA A 73 -12.06 -2.04 0.30
CA ALA A 73 -12.75 -0.82 -0.14
C ALA A 73 -11.75 0.24 -0.63
N PHE A 74 -10.63 0.43 0.07
CA PHE A 74 -9.58 1.35 -0.33
C PHE A 74 -9.03 1.01 -1.72
N ALA A 75 -8.68 -0.26 -1.97
CA ALA A 75 -8.17 -0.70 -3.26
C ALA A 75 -9.20 -0.54 -4.40
N CYS A 76 -10.46 -0.93 -4.14
CA CYS A 76 -11.54 -0.89 -5.13
C CYS A 76 -11.87 0.54 -5.61
N PHE A 77 -11.91 1.49 -4.68
CA PHE A 77 -12.40 2.83 -4.97
C PHE A 77 -11.32 3.83 -5.37
N THR A 78 -10.02 3.48 -5.26
CA THR A 78 -8.93 4.43 -5.52
C THR A 78 -8.93 4.97 -6.95
N LEU A 79 -9.14 4.11 -7.96
CA LEU A 79 -9.23 4.55 -9.36
C LEU A 79 -10.52 5.35 -9.63
N ALA A 80 -11.65 4.89 -9.11
CA ALA A 80 -12.92 5.58 -9.26
C ALA A 80 -12.87 7.02 -8.71
N TRP A 81 -12.22 7.24 -7.56
CA TRP A 81 -12.01 8.58 -7.01
C TRP A 81 -11.09 9.46 -7.86
N GLY A 82 -10.13 8.87 -8.56
CA GLY A 82 -9.33 9.58 -9.54
C GLY A 82 -10.19 10.22 -10.63
N SER A 83 -11.08 9.44 -11.24
CA SER A 83 -12.02 9.91 -12.27
C SER A 83 -13.04 10.91 -11.72
N VAL A 84 -13.58 10.65 -10.53
CA VAL A 84 -14.50 11.59 -9.85
C VAL A 84 -13.81 12.93 -9.62
N ALA A 85 -12.55 12.93 -9.21
CA ALA A 85 -11.78 14.16 -8.95
C ALA A 85 -11.58 15.03 -10.21
N ASP A 86 -11.42 14.40 -11.37
CA ASP A 86 -11.25 15.15 -12.63
C ASP A 86 -12.56 15.81 -13.10
N ILE A 87 -13.73 15.36 -12.60
CA ILE A 87 -15.07 15.88 -12.94
C ILE A 87 -15.57 16.91 -11.94
N ILE A 88 -15.67 16.55 -10.64
CA ILE A 88 -16.23 17.44 -9.61
C ILE A 88 -15.20 18.47 -9.09
N GLY A 89 -13.94 18.26 -9.42
CA GLY A 89 -12.80 19.05 -8.95
C GLY A 89 -12.07 18.35 -7.78
N ARG A 90 -10.74 18.46 -7.80
CA ARG A 90 -9.84 17.72 -6.90
C ARG A 90 -10.01 18.09 -5.44
N VAL A 91 -10.23 19.40 -5.14
CA VAL A 91 -10.45 19.87 -3.77
C VAL A 91 -11.76 19.34 -3.22
N ARG A 92 -12.82 19.32 -4.03
CA ARG A 92 -14.14 18.84 -3.60
C ARG A 92 -14.14 17.33 -3.39
N ALA A 93 -13.52 16.58 -4.31
CA ALA A 93 -13.38 15.14 -4.17
C ALA A 93 -12.55 14.76 -2.93
N PHE A 94 -11.44 15.47 -2.69
CA PHE A 94 -10.63 15.31 -1.48
C PHE A 94 -11.44 15.61 -0.20
N ALA A 95 -12.20 16.72 -0.18
CA ALA A 95 -13.02 17.10 0.95
C ALA A 95 -14.14 16.08 1.22
N LEU A 96 -14.81 15.59 0.17
CA LEU A 96 -15.82 14.53 0.29
C LEU A 96 -15.22 13.25 0.86
N GLY A 97 -14.05 12.83 0.37
CA GLY A 97 -13.32 11.69 0.89
C GLY A 97 -12.92 11.84 2.35
N ALA A 98 -12.39 13.01 2.73
CA ALA A 98 -12.04 13.31 4.12
C ALA A 98 -13.28 13.32 5.04
N THR A 99 -14.42 13.78 4.53
CA THR A 99 -15.70 13.75 5.26
C THR A 99 -16.19 12.32 5.47
N ILE A 100 -16.19 11.49 4.43
CA ILE A 100 -16.56 10.07 4.52
C ILE A 100 -15.64 9.35 5.50
N TYR A 101 -14.33 9.58 5.41
CA TYR A 101 -13.33 8.94 6.27
C TYR A 101 -13.54 9.34 7.75
N ALA A 102 -13.71 10.65 8.03
CA ALA A 102 -13.93 11.16 9.37
C ALA A 102 -15.24 10.63 9.98
N ALA A 103 -16.35 10.68 9.22
CA ALA A 103 -17.65 10.19 9.66
C ALA A 103 -17.64 8.67 9.93
N ALA A 104 -17.08 7.90 9.02
CA ALA A 104 -16.95 6.45 9.17
C ALA A 104 -16.06 6.06 10.35
N SER A 105 -14.94 6.78 10.55
CA SER A 105 -14.09 6.59 11.72
C SER A 105 -14.80 6.95 13.02
N LEU A 106 -15.62 8.00 13.00
CA LEU A 106 -16.46 8.36 14.16
C LEU A 106 -17.50 7.27 14.45
N VAL A 107 -18.15 6.70 13.43
CA VAL A 107 -19.06 5.56 13.62
C VAL A 107 -18.30 4.37 14.23
N SER A 108 -17.05 4.11 13.81
CA SER A 108 -16.21 3.06 14.39
C SER A 108 -15.94 3.26 15.88
N VAL A 109 -15.83 4.51 16.36
CA VAL A 109 -15.68 4.83 17.81
C VAL A 109 -16.88 4.35 18.61
N PHE A 110 -18.10 4.51 18.06
CA PHE A 110 -19.36 4.20 18.74
C PHE A 110 -19.92 2.82 18.36
N ALA A 111 -19.18 2.01 17.61
CA ALA A 111 -19.63 0.69 17.22
C ALA A 111 -19.87 -0.19 18.46
N GLY A 112 -21.08 -0.70 18.58
CA GLY A 112 -21.51 -1.62 19.64
C GLY A 112 -21.48 -3.10 19.21
N ASP A 113 -21.25 -3.36 17.93
CA ASP A 113 -21.08 -4.70 17.37
C ASP A 113 -20.04 -4.69 16.23
N VAL A 114 -19.51 -5.87 15.90
CA VAL A 114 -18.43 -6.00 14.92
C VAL A 114 -18.91 -5.77 13.48
N ILE A 115 -20.18 -6.05 13.15
CA ILE A 115 -20.72 -5.89 11.80
C ILE A 115 -20.83 -4.40 11.46
N LEU A 116 -21.32 -3.59 12.42
CA LEU A 116 -21.34 -2.14 12.28
C LEU A 116 -19.91 -1.58 12.13
N LEU A 117 -18.96 -2.13 12.91
CA LEU A 117 -17.55 -1.76 12.81
C LEU A 117 -17.01 -2.09 11.41
N ASP A 118 -17.26 -3.29 10.88
CA ASP A 118 -16.81 -3.71 9.55
C ASP A 118 -17.40 -2.83 8.43
N ALA A 119 -18.68 -2.50 8.52
CA ALA A 119 -19.33 -1.59 7.58
C ALA A 119 -18.72 -0.17 7.64
N ALA A 120 -18.46 0.33 8.85
CA ALA A 120 -17.79 1.61 9.05
C ALA A 120 -16.34 1.57 8.51
N ARG A 121 -15.63 0.46 8.68
CA ARG A 121 -14.28 0.27 8.12
C ARG A 121 -14.28 0.26 6.59
N ALA A 122 -15.27 -0.38 5.96
CA ALA A 122 -15.44 -0.33 4.50
C ALA A 122 -15.66 1.12 4.02
N LEU A 123 -16.55 1.87 4.68
CA LEU A 123 -16.78 3.30 4.36
C LEU A 123 -15.52 4.15 4.59
N ALA A 124 -14.77 3.91 5.66
CA ALA A 124 -13.49 4.57 5.90
C ALA A 124 -12.49 4.27 4.79
N GLY A 125 -12.44 3.02 4.28
CA GLY A 125 -11.63 2.65 3.13
C GLY A 125 -11.97 3.44 1.87
N ILE A 126 -13.27 3.62 1.57
CA ILE A 126 -13.73 4.46 0.45
C ILE A 126 -13.25 5.91 0.61
N GLY A 127 -13.37 6.49 1.81
CA GLY A 127 -12.90 7.84 2.10
C GLY A 127 -11.38 7.96 2.02
N GLY A 128 -10.65 6.97 2.53
CA GLY A 128 -9.20 6.88 2.44
C GLY A 128 -8.69 6.84 1.01
N ALA A 129 -9.35 6.09 0.14
CA ALA A 129 -9.07 6.03 -1.30
C ALA A 129 -9.14 7.42 -1.94
N ALA A 130 -10.17 8.20 -1.62
CA ALA A 130 -10.30 9.58 -2.09
C ALA A 130 -9.17 10.49 -1.56
N ILE A 131 -8.81 10.39 -0.29
CA ILE A 131 -7.72 11.17 0.31
C ILE A 131 -6.41 10.92 -0.46
N PHE A 132 -6.08 9.67 -0.76
CA PHE A 132 -4.84 9.32 -1.46
C PHE A 132 -4.85 9.74 -2.93
N ALA A 133 -5.87 9.34 -3.70
CA ALA A 133 -5.95 9.63 -5.12
C ALA A 133 -6.06 11.14 -5.38
N CYS A 134 -7.01 11.82 -4.71
CA CYS A 134 -7.21 13.25 -4.90
C CYS A 134 -6.10 14.08 -4.26
N GLY A 135 -5.49 13.63 -3.15
CA GLY A 135 -4.35 14.29 -2.53
C GLY A 135 -3.13 14.32 -3.44
N ALA A 136 -2.79 13.20 -4.07
CA ALA A 136 -1.72 13.13 -5.07
C ALA A 136 -2.01 14.03 -6.29
N ALA A 137 -3.26 13.99 -6.80
CA ALA A 137 -3.69 14.84 -7.90
C ALA A 137 -3.63 16.33 -7.55
N LEU A 138 -4.00 16.71 -6.32
CA LEU A 138 -3.87 18.09 -5.82
C LEU A 138 -2.42 18.56 -5.78
N LEU A 139 -1.51 17.75 -5.25
CA LEU A 139 -0.09 18.09 -5.20
C LEU A 139 0.49 18.28 -6.60
N SER A 140 0.08 17.45 -7.58
CA SER A 140 0.52 17.58 -8.97
C SER A 140 0.05 18.87 -9.62
N THR A 141 -1.11 19.41 -9.20
CA THR A 141 -1.69 20.66 -9.72
C THR A 141 -1.08 21.91 -9.08
N VAL A 142 -0.84 21.85 -7.76
CA VAL A 142 -0.40 23.02 -6.98
C VAL A 142 1.10 23.25 -7.09
N PHE A 143 1.88 22.19 -7.33
CA PHE A 143 3.33 22.23 -7.39
C PHE A 143 3.86 21.81 -8.75
N GLU A 144 4.86 22.54 -9.25
CA GLU A 144 5.51 22.32 -10.53
C GLU A 144 7.03 22.16 -10.36
N GLY A 145 7.70 21.58 -11.36
CA GLY A 145 9.14 21.44 -11.40
C GLY A 145 9.73 20.81 -10.12
N PRO A 146 10.84 21.38 -9.59
CA PRO A 146 11.49 20.83 -8.39
C PRO A 146 10.61 20.88 -7.12
N ALA A 147 9.63 21.80 -7.05
CA ALA A 147 8.71 21.88 -5.91
C ALA A 147 7.73 20.70 -5.90
N ARG A 148 7.29 20.20 -7.06
CA ARG A 148 6.49 18.98 -7.18
C ARG A 148 7.25 17.77 -6.63
N GLY A 149 8.51 17.59 -7.02
CA GLY A 149 9.34 16.50 -6.51
C GLY A 149 9.47 16.52 -4.98
N ARG A 150 9.62 17.71 -4.37
CA ARG A 150 9.66 17.84 -2.91
C ARG A 150 8.31 17.53 -2.24
N ALA A 151 7.20 17.96 -2.85
CA ALA A 151 5.86 17.69 -2.33
C ALA A 151 5.57 16.17 -2.33
N PHE A 152 5.92 15.46 -3.41
CA PHE A 152 5.75 14.01 -3.49
C PHE A 152 6.73 13.24 -2.59
N ALA A 153 7.95 13.74 -2.39
CA ALA A 153 8.88 13.17 -1.41
C ALA A 153 8.32 13.27 0.01
N LEU A 154 7.73 14.42 0.38
CA LEU A 154 7.02 14.58 1.66
C LEU A 154 5.80 13.67 1.76
N PHE A 155 5.01 13.55 0.68
CA PHE A 155 3.88 12.63 0.61
C PHE A 155 4.31 11.18 0.91
N GLY A 156 5.35 10.70 0.22
CA GLY A 156 5.90 9.36 0.45
C GLY A 156 6.48 9.18 1.85
N THR A 157 7.21 10.19 2.38
CA THR A 157 7.74 10.17 3.74
C THR A 157 6.62 10.08 4.78
N VAL A 158 5.59 10.91 4.66
CA VAL A 158 4.47 10.95 5.60
C VAL A 158 3.65 9.68 5.55
N ALA A 159 3.44 9.11 4.36
CA ALA A 159 2.81 7.79 4.23
C ALA A 159 3.64 6.70 4.93
N GLY A 160 4.96 6.72 4.76
CA GLY A 160 5.88 5.80 5.46
C GLY A 160 5.88 5.98 6.98
N VAL A 161 5.85 7.23 7.45
CA VAL A 161 5.67 7.54 8.89
C VAL A 161 4.37 6.91 9.41
N GLY A 162 3.25 7.08 8.67
CA GLY A 162 1.97 6.49 9.03
C GLY A 162 2.04 4.98 9.21
N VAL A 163 2.63 4.26 8.23
CA VAL A 163 2.82 2.80 8.33
C VAL A 163 3.69 2.43 9.53
N SER A 164 4.81 3.12 9.73
CA SER A 164 5.81 2.77 10.75
C SER A 164 5.34 3.04 12.17
N PHE A 165 4.67 4.17 12.39
CA PHE A 165 4.22 4.61 13.72
C PHE A 165 2.80 4.16 14.07
N GLY A 166 2.02 3.71 13.09
CA GLY A 166 0.64 3.24 13.30
C GLY A 166 0.51 2.23 14.43
N PRO A 167 1.23 1.11 14.43
CA PRO A 167 1.14 0.11 15.49
C PRO A 167 1.55 0.65 16.86
N SER A 168 2.64 1.43 16.94
CA SER A 168 3.14 1.99 18.20
C SER A 168 2.17 3.00 18.80
N LEU A 169 1.61 3.90 17.99
CA LEU A 169 0.61 4.87 18.45
C LEU A 169 -0.68 4.14 18.86
N SER A 170 -1.12 3.15 18.09
CA SER A 170 -2.29 2.35 18.43
C SER A 170 -2.11 1.63 19.77
N GLY A 171 -0.96 1.00 20.01
CA GLY A 171 -0.65 0.36 21.29
C GLY A 171 -0.73 1.34 22.46
N LEU A 172 -0.10 2.51 22.33
CA LEU A 172 -0.14 3.56 23.34
C LEU A 172 -1.56 4.06 23.64
N LEU A 173 -2.37 4.29 22.60
CA LEU A 173 -3.76 4.71 22.74
C LEU A 173 -4.62 3.64 23.41
N ILE A 174 -4.40 2.37 23.07
CA ILE A 174 -5.13 1.24 23.65
C ILE A 174 -4.84 1.14 25.14
N GLU A 175 -3.57 1.20 25.54
CA GLU A 175 -3.16 1.13 26.94
C GLU A 175 -3.68 2.31 27.77
N SER A 176 -3.69 3.51 27.22
CA SER A 176 -4.04 4.74 27.94
C SER A 176 -5.54 5.04 27.96
N ALA A 177 -6.27 4.73 26.89
CA ALA A 177 -7.65 5.19 26.69
C ALA A 177 -8.59 4.15 26.05
N GLY A 178 -8.07 2.99 25.66
CA GLY A 178 -8.83 1.93 25.03
C GLY A 178 -8.82 1.97 23.49
N TRP A 179 -9.23 0.86 22.86
CA TRP A 179 -9.14 0.66 21.41
C TRP A 179 -9.97 1.67 20.56
N ARG A 180 -11.05 2.21 21.13
CA ARG A 180 -11.91 3.21 20.47
C ARG A 180 -11.15 4.49 20.12
N TRP A 181 -10.15 4.86 20.90
CA TRP A 181 -9.32 6.04 20.65
C TRP A 181 -8.42 5.91 19.42
N VAL A 182 -8.11 4.69 18.99
CA VAL A 182 -7.43 4.47 17.71
C VAL A 182 -8.28 5.06 16.58
N PHE A 183 -9.58 4.75 16.55
CA PHE A 183 -10.49 5.28 15.54
C PHE A 183 -10.86 6.77 15.77
N ALA A 184 -10.84 7.23 17.02
CA ALA A 184 -11.08 8.65 17.33
C ALA A 184 -10.01 9.55 16.70
N VAL A 185 -8.74 9.18 16.75
CA VAL A 185 -7.66 9.92 16.06
C VAL A 185 -7.90 9.95 14.55
N HIS A 186 -8.34 8.84 13.97
CA HIS A 186 -8.68 8.76 12.55
C HIS A 186 -9.91 9.59 12.16
N ALA A 187 -10.80 9.90 13.10
CA ALA A 187 -11.91 10.83 12.88
C ALA A 187 -11.47 12.30 13.02
N ILE A 188 -10.72 12.61 14.09
CA ILE A 188 -10.33 13.99 14.46
C ILE A 188 -9.42 14.61 13.40
N VAL A 189 -8.38 13.91 12.95
CA VAL A 189 -7.38 14.50 12.05
C VAL A 189 -8.00 14.93 10.71
N PRO A 190 -8.77 14.10 9.97
CA PRO A 190 -9.43 14.54 8.76
C PRO A 190 -10.49 15.61 9.01
N ALA A 191 -11.19 15.59 10.15
CA ALA A 191 -12.12 16.65 10.54
C ALA A 191 -11.41 18.00 10.68
N LEU A 192 -10.21 18.03 11.26
CA LEU A 192 -9.38 19.24 11.31
C LEU A 192 -8.91 19.69 9.92
N VAL A 193 -8.57 18.75 9.05
CA VAL A 193 -8.21 19.04 7.65
C VAL A 193 -9.36 19.70 6.88
N LEU A 194 -10.61 19.32 7.17
CA LEU A 194 -11.79 19.94 6.55
C LEU A 194 -11.90 21.44 6.83
N LEU A 195 -11.37 21.94 7.95
CA LEU A 195 -11.31 23.38 8.24
C LEU A 195 -10.43 24.16 7.22
N ALA A 196 -9.48 23.50 6.57
CA ALA A 196 -8.65 24.11 5.54
C ALA A 196 -9.34 24.16 4.15
N VAL A 197 -10.39 23.36 3.92
CA VAL A 197 -11.06 23.22 2.61
C VAL A 197 -11.55 24.54 2.03
N PRO A 198 -12.19 25.45 2.77
CA PRO A 198 -12.63 26.74 2.21
C PRO A 198 -11.47 27.57 1.62
N THR A 199 -10.29 27.49 2.25
CA THR A 199 -9.07 28.15 1.77
C THR A 199 -8.50 27.42 0.55
N MET A 200 -8.55 26.08 0.53
CA MET A 200 -8.11 25.27 -0.60
C MET A 200 -8.94 25.55 -1.85
N VAL A 201 -10.27 25.60 -1.74
CA VAL A 201 -11.18 25.91 -2.87
C VAL A 201 -10.89 27.28 -3.47
N ARG A 202 -10.57 28.27 -2.63
CA ARG A 202 -10.22 29.63 -3.13
C ARG A 202 -8.83 29.73 -3.74
N ALA A 203 -7.93 28.81 -3.38
CA ALA A 203 -6.53 28.84 -3.79
C ALA A 203 -6.24 28.02 -5.05
N VAL A 204 -7.01 26.96 -5.29
CA VAL A 204 -6.82 26.07 -6.44
C VAL A 204 -7.80 26.45 -7.54
N ARG A 205 -7.27 26.88 -8.69
CA ARG A 205 -8.09 26.96 -9.91
C ARG A 205 -8.39 25.52 -10.33
N GLU A 206 -9.63 25.09 -10.11
CA GLU A 206 -10.06 23.76 -10.51
C GLU A 206 -10.13 23.68 -12.04
N THR A 207 -9.24 22.91 -12.64
CA THR A 207 -9.38 22.49 -14.04
C THR A 207 -10.45 21.41 -14.08
N ARG A 208 -11.66 21.77 -14.42
CA ARG A 208 -12.73 20.82 -14.74
C ARG A 208 -12.67 20.56 -16.23
N THR A 209 -12.80 19.31 -16.59
CA THR A 209 -13.00 18.94 -17.99
C THR A 209 -14.46 19.27 -18.34
N GLU A 210 -14.69 20.37 -19.07
CA GLU A 210 -16.03 20.76 -19.50
C GLU A 210 -16.64 19.63 -20.35
N GLY A 211 -17.87 19.22 -20.01
CA GLY A 211 -18.55 18.14 -20.71
C GLY A 211 -18.18 16.71 -20.25
N ALA A 212 -17.22 16.55 -19.35
CA ALA A 212 -16.90 15.22 -18.82
C ALA A 212 -18.08 14.63 -18.04
N ARG A 213 -18.44 13.41 -18.37
CA ARG A 213 -19.46 12.61 -17.65
C ARG A 213 -18.77 11.49 -16.90
N ILE A 214 -19.32 11.14 -15.74
CA ILE A 214 -18.85 9.98 -14.99
C ILE A 214 -19.22 8.73 -15.79
N ASP A 215 -18.23 7.92 -16.13
CA ASP A 215 -18.45 6.56 -16.60
C ASP A 215 -18.92 5.69 -15.43
N VAL A 216 -20.21 5.74 -15.14
CA VAL A 216 -20.80 4.98 -14.02
C VAL A 216 -20.65 3.49 -14.26
N LEU A 217 -20.83 3.03 -15.51
CA LEU A 217 -20.76 1.60 -15.85
C LEU A 217 -19.33 1.08 -15.77
N GLY A 218 -18.35 1.78 -16.36
CA GLY A 218 -16.94 1.43 -16.24
C GLY A 218 -16.47 1.45 -14.79
N SER A 219 -16.84 2.49 -14.02
CA SER A 219 -16.51 2.59 -12.59
C SER A 219 -17.10 1.42 -11.80
N ALA A 220 -18.35 1.06 -12.03
CA ALA A 220 -19.01 -0.04 -11.34
C ALA A 220 -18.37 -1.41 -11.69
N LEU A 221 -18.07 -1.64 -12.96
CA LEU A 221 -17.40 -2.86 -13.42
C LEU A 221 -15.98 -2.96 -12.82
N PHE A 222 -15.23 -1.87 -12.80
CA PHE A 222 -13.89 -1.86 -12.21
C PHE A 222 -13.94 -2.15 -10.71
N VAL A 223 -14.81 -1.47 -9.96
CA VAL A 223 -15.01 -1.69 -8.52
C VAL A 223 -15.43 -3.15 -8.27
N LEU A 224 -16.35 -3.70 -9.06
CA LEU A 224 -16.77 -5.10 -8.95
C LEU A 224 -15.60 -6.05 -9.21
N ALA A 225 -14.81 -5.83 -10.26
CA ALA A 225 -13.65 -6.65 -10.56
C ALA A 225 -12.62 -6.64 -9.42
N MET A 226 -12.34 -5.46 -8.87
CA MET A 226 -11.42 -5.31 -7.74
C MET A 226 -11.98 -5.93 -6.47
N LEU A 227 -13.29 -5.81 -6.22
CA LEU A 227 -13.95 -6.46 -5.09
C LEU A 227 -13.84 -7.99 -5.15
N LEU A 228 -14.11 -8.57 -6.32
CA LEU A 228 -13.96 -10.02 -6.54
C LEU A 228 -12.51 -10.47 -6.35
N LEU A 229 -11.56 -9.74 -6.94
CA LEU A 229 -10.12 -10.03 -6.83
C LEU A 229 -9.64 -9.98 -5.38
N THR A 230 -9.89 -8.86 -4.70
CA THR A 230 -9.39 -8.64 -3.34
C THR A 230 -10.08 -9.56 -2.33
N THR A 231 -11.36 -9.85 -2.51
CA THR A 231 -12.07 -10.85 -1.69
C THR A 231 -11.51 -12.25 -1.92
N GLY A 232 -11.26 -12.64 -3.18
CA GLY A 232 -10.63 -13.92 -3.52
C GLY A 232 -9.26 -14.08 -2.85
N ILE A 233 -8.45 -13.01 -2.86
CA ILE A 233 -7.15 -12.99 -2.19
C ILE A 233 -7.30 -13.08 -0.67
N ALA A 234 -8.18 -12.29 -0.06
CA ALA A 234 -8.40 -12.25 1.38
C ALA A 234 -8.92 -13.59 1.92
N GLN A 235 -9.81 -14.24 1.17
CA GLN A 235 -10.42 -15.52 1.56
C GLN A 235 -9.62 -16.76 1.12
N GLY A 236 -8.62 -16.59 0.27
CA GLY A 236 -7.84 -17.69 -0.29
C GLY A 236 -7.20 -18.59 0.77
N SER A 237 -6.67 -18.02 1.85
CA SER A 237 -6.09 -18.77 2.96
C SER A 237 -7.13 -19.47 3.84
N GLN A 238 -8.36 -18.93 3.94
CA GLN A 238 -9.42 -19.46 4.81
C GLN A 238 -10.25 -20.52 4.09
N TRP A 239 -10.66 -20.25 2.85
CA TRP A 239 -11.50 -21.18 2.07
C TRP A 239 -10.68 -22.20 1.29
N GLY A 240 -9.36 -22.01 1.20
CA GLY A 240 -8.44 -22.76 0.36
C GLY A 240 -8.35 -22.20 -1.05
N TRP A 241 -7.13 -22.01 -1.55
CA TRP A 241 -6.85 -21.41 -2.86
C TRP A 241 -7.47 -22.16 -4.03
N ALA A 242 -7.64 -23.48 -3.92
CA ALA A 242 -8.25 -24.34 -4.92
C ALA A 242 -9.77 -24.54 -4.70
N SER A 243 -10.39 -23.89 -3.73
CA SER A 243 -11.83 -24.02 -3.47
C SER A 243 -12.66 -23.44 -4.64
N PRO A 244 -13.81 -24.02 -4.95
CA PRO A 244 -14.71 -23.50 -5.99
C PRO A 244 -15.10 -22.04 -5.76
N GLY A 245 -15.20 -21.61 -4.48
CA GLY A 245 -15.51 -20.23 -4.12
C GLY A 245 -14.41 -19.26 -4.54
N VAL A 246 -13.15 -19.55 -4.19
CA VAL A 246 -11.99 -18.69 -4.54
C VAL A 246 -11.74 -18.70 -6.05
N LEU A 247 -11.80 -19.88 -6.69
CA LEU A 247 -11.65 -19.98 -8.14
C LEU A 247 -12.78 -19.25 -8.87
N GLY A 248 -14.02 -19.31 -8.36
CA GLY A 248 -15.16 -18.56 -8.88
C GLY A 248 -14.95 -17.04 -8.78
N LEU A 249 -14.39 -16.54 -7.66
CA LEU A 249 -14.06 -15.13 -7.48
C LEU A 249 -12.99 -14.68 -8.50
N PHE A 250 -11.95 -15.47 -8.72
CA PHE A 250 -10.91 -15.15 -9.72
C PHE A 250 -11.43 -15.23 -11.15
N ALA A 251 -12.23 -16.26 -11.49
CA ALA A 251 -12.88 -16.37 -12.80
C ALA A 251 -13.82 -15.19 -13.04
N GLY A 252 -14.65 -14.84 -12.04
CA GLY A 252 -15.49 -13.65 -12.07
C GLY A 252 -14.69 -12.36 -12.29
N THR A 253 -13.56 -12.21 -11.63
CA THR A 253 -12.63 -11.07 -11.85
C THR A 253 -12.21 -10.96 -13.31
N VAL A 254 -11.76 -12.07 -13.91
CA VAL A 254 -11.30 -12.09 -15.31
C VAL A 254 -12.45 -11.72 -16.26
N VAL A 255 -13.63 -12.28 -16.04
CA VAL A 255 -14.83 -12.00 -16.86
C VAL A 255 -15.22 -10.52 -16.75
N VAL A 256 -15.32 -10.00 -15.52
CA VAL A 256 -15.72 -8.60 -15.30
C VAL A 256 -14.67 -7.63 -15.85
N LEU A 257 -13.36 -7.93 -15.72
CA LEU A 257 -12.31 -7.13 -16.35
C LEU A 257 -12.38 -7.16 -17.88
N ALA A 258 -12.69 -8.31 -18.48
CA ALA A 258 -12.86 -8.40 -19.92
C ALA A 258 -14.05 -7.54 -20.40
N VAL A 259 -15.18 -7.59 -19.67
CA VAL A 259 -16.36 -6.73 -19.93
C VAL A 259 -15.99 -5.25 -19.72
N PHE A 260 -15.29 -4.91 -18.63
CA PHE A 260 -14.80 -3.57 -18.38
C PHE A 260 -13.99 -3.02 -19.56
N VAL A 261 -12.98 -3.76 -20.03
CA VAL A 261 -12.15 -3.35 -21.19
C VAL A 261 -12.99 -3.20 -22.46
N ALA A 262 -14.00 -4.07 -22.68
CA ALA A 262 -14.88 -3.98 -23.83
C ALA A 262 -15.81 -2.74 -23.78
N VAL A 263 -16.27 -2.36 -22.58
CA VAL A 263 -17.07 -1.16 -22.34
C VAL A 263 -16.19 0.10 -22.52
N GLU A 264 -15.03 0.17 -21.87
CA GLU A 264 -14.09 1.30 -21.96
C GLU A 264 -13.69 1.63 -23.40
N LYS A 265 -13.49 0.60 -24.25
CA LYS A 265 -13.19 0.79 -25.69
C LYS A 265 -14.34 1.43 -26.50
N ARG A 266 -15.55 1.39 -25.97
CA ARG A 266 -16.77 1.89 -26.66
C ARG A 266 -17.32 3.18 -26.04
N THR A 267 -16.84 3.54 -24.87
CA THR A 267 -17.30 4.72 -24.12
C THR A 267 -16.60 5.98 -24.65
N GLU A 268 -17.35 7.03 -24.93
CA GLU A 268 -16.79 8.34 -25.40
C GLU A 268 -15.92 9.03 -24.34
N HIS A 269 -16.28 8.86 -23.07
CA HIS A 269 -15.56 9.39 -21.91
C HIS A 269 -15.19 8.25 -20.95
N PRO A 270 -14.18 7.42 -21.29
CA PRO A 270 -13.82 6.28 -20.48
C PRO A 270 -13.22 6.72 -19.12
N MET A 271 -13.52 5.94 -18.07
CA MET A 271 -12.92 6.13 -16.75
C MET A 271 -11.40 5.92 -16.79
N LEU A 272 -10.95 4.94 -17.58
CA LEU A 272 -9.55 4.61 -17.78
C LEU A 272 -9.17 4.76 -19.26
N ASP A 273 -8.33 5.74 -19.56
CA ASP A 273 -7.72 5.83 -20.89
C ASP A 273 -6.75 4.65 -21.08
N LEU A 274 -7.19 3.67 -21.85
CA LEU A 274 -6.38 2.50 -22.17
C LEU A 274 -5.05 2.84 -22.89
N GLY A 275 -4.95 4.03 -23.47
CA GLY A 275 -3.70 4.56 -24.05
C GLY A 275 -2.61 4.73 -22.99
N ILE A 276 -2.96 5.11 -21.77
CA ILE A 276 -2.00 5.23 -20.67
C ILE A 276 -1.47 3.85 -20.24
N VAL A 277 -2.33 2.82 -20.24
CA VAL A 277 -1.93 1.45 -19.91
C VAL A 277 -0.97 0.88 -20.97
N THR A 278 -1.06 1.35 -22.20
CA THR A 278 -0.13 0.94 -23.27
C THR A 278 1.17 1.73 -23.28
N ASP A 279 1.26 2.85 -22.55
CA ASP A 279 2.51 3.61 -22.42
C ASP A 279 3.53 2.82 -21.58
N ARG A 280 4.60 2.36 -22.26
CA ARG A 280 5.65 1.53 -21.65
C ARG A 280 6.33 2.21 -20.46
N ARG A 281 6.50 3.55 -20.47
CA ARG A 281 7.15 4.29 -19.39
C ARG A 281 6.23 4.40 -18.18
N PHE A 282 4.96 4.70 -18.42
CA PHE A 282 3.97 4.76 -17.35
C PHE A 282 3.82 3.40 -16.68
N MET A 283 3.66 2.33 -17.46
CA MET A 283 3.57 0.97 -16.92
C MET A 283 4.84 0.53 -16.22
N ALA A 284 6.02 0.88 -16.72
CA ALA A 284 7.28 0.61 -16.02
C ALA A 284 7.30 1.27 -14.64
N LEU A 285 6.82 2.53 -14.51
CA LEU A 285 6.71 3.22 -13.23
C LEU A 285 5.66 2.58 -12.32
N CYS A 286 4.53 2.12 -12.86
CA CYS A 286 3.49 1.40 -12.12
C CYS A 286 3.98 0.04 -11.56
N LEU A 287 4.95 -0.61 -12.22
CA LEU A 287 5.52 -1.87 -11.76
C LEU A 287 6.56 -1.69 -10.63
N VAL A 288 7.08 -0.49 -10.39
CA VAL A 288 8.04 -0.24 -9.30
C VAL A 288 7.41 -0.47 -7.92
N PRO A 289 6.24 0.07 -7.58
CA PRO A 289 5.53 -0.27 -6.34
C PRO A 289 5.25 -1.77 -6.21
N VAL A 290 4.96 -2.49 -7.32
CA VAL A 290 4.77 -3.94 -7.31
C VAL A 290 6.04 -4.65 -6.78
N ALA A 291 7.22 -4.27 -7.28
CA ALA A 291 8.48 -4.81 -6.76
C ALA A 291 8.68 -4.47 -5.28
N GLY A 292 8.30 -3.26 -4.85
CA GLY A 292 8.29 -2.85 -3.44
C GLY A 292 7.37 -3.70 -2.57
N SER A 293 6.20 -4.09 -3.08
CA SER A 293 5.25 -4.96 -2.38
C SER A 293 5.86 -6.33 -2.09
N PHE A 294 6.50 -6.96 -3.07
CA PHE A 294 7.16 -8.25 -2.89
C PHE A 294 8.44 -8.18 -2.06
N GLY A 295 9.24 -7.10 -2.18
CA GLY A 295 10.52 -6.99 -1.47
C GLY A 295 10.41 -6.43 -0.05
N PHE A 296 9.56 -5.43 0.17
CA PHE A 296 9.48 -4.68 1.43
C PHE A 296 8.21 -4.99 2.25
N VAL A 297 7.01 -4.92 1.62
CA VAL A 297 5.75 -5.06 2.36
C VAL A 297 5.59 -6.47 2.93
N THR A 298 6.01 -7.49 2.20
CA THR A 298 6.03 -8.87 2.70
C THR A 298 6.93 -9.00 3.93
N MET A 299 8.09 -8.35 3.94
CA MET A 299 9.00 -8.37 5.09
C MET A 299 8.42 -7.60 6.27
N LEU A 300 7.78 -6.46 6.02
CA LEU A 300 7.10 -5.70 7.06
C LEU A 300 6.02 -6.54 7.76
N THR A 301 5.35 -7.42 7.02
CA THR A 301 4.24 -8.26 7.51
C THR A 301 4.74 -9.52 8.24
N TYR A 302 5.71 -10.23 7.66
CA TYR A 302 6.05 -11.59 8.13
C TYR A 302 7.34 -11.68 8.96
N LEU A 303 8.27 -10.73 8.80
CA LEU A 303 9.52 -10.75 9.54
C LEU A 303 9.33 -10.65 11.06
N PRO A 304 8.38 -9.87 11.63
CA PRO A 304 8.12 -9.88 13.07
C PRO A 304 7.75 -11.26 13.58
N GLY A 305 6.90 -12.00 12.84
CA GLY A 305 6.51 -13.37 13.16
C GLY A 305 7.70 -14.34 13.16
N TYR A 306 8.61 -14.21 12.19
CA TYR A 306 9.85 -14.98 12.15
C TYR A 306 10.75 -14.70 13.36
N LEU A 307 10.96 -13.42 13.69
CA LEU A 307 11.81 -13.01 14.81
C LEU A 307 11.29 -13.52 16.15
N THR A 308 9.97 -13.50 16.36
CA THR A 308 9.37 -14.00 17.60
C THR A 308 9.29 -15.53 17.62
N ALA A 309 8.83 -16.16 16.57
CA ALA A 309 8.53 -17.58 16.53
C ALA A 309 9.79 -18.45 16.36
N ALA A 310 10.65 -18.14 15.38
CA ALA A 310 11.88 -18.89 15.12
C ALA A 310 13.09 -18.29 15.83
N GLY A 311 13.15 -16.96 15.94
CA GLY A 311 14.25 -16.25 16.59
C GLY A 311 14.20 -16.27 18.12
N GLY A 312 13.04 -16.56 18.71
CA GLY A 312 12.85 -16.53 20.17
C GLY A 312 12.89 -15.13 20.79
N TRP A 313 12.72 -14.08 19.97
CA TRP A 313 12.77 -12.70 20.44
C TRP A 313 11.45 -12.28 21.10
N SER A 314 11.54 -11.38 22.08
CA SER A 314 10.33 -10.75 22.62
C SER A 314 9.66 -9.90 21.53
N SER A 315 8.33 -9.74 21.60
CA SER A 315 7.57 -8.93 20.66
C SER A 315 8.06 -7.47 20.62
N GLY A 316 8.52 -6.94 21.77
CA GLY A 316 9.11 -5.60 21.84
C GLY A 316 10.45 -5.51 21.09
N ALA A 317 11.33 -6.51 21.23
CA ALA A 317 12.60 -6.56 20.51
C ALA A 317 12.39 -6.74 19.00
N ALA A 318 11.47 -7.63 18.61
CA ALA A 318 11.10 -7.82 17.21
C ALA A 318 10.53 -6.53 16.60
N GLY A 319 9.61 -5.85 17.30
CA GLY A 319 9.05 -4.55 16.87
C GLY A 319 10.11 -3.45 16.76
N ALA A 320 11.01 -3.33 17.74
CA ALA A 320 12.11 -2.37 17.69
C ALA A 320 13.05 -2.64 16.50
N THR A 321 13.29 -3.91 16.18
CA THR A 321 14.11 -4.30 15.02
C THR A 321 13.48 -3.86 13.70
N MET A 322 12.14 -3.84 13.60
CA MET A 322 11.44 -3.34 12.41
C MET A 322 11.75 -1.88 12.08
N LEU A 323 12.20 -1.09 13.07
CA LEU A 323 12.66 0.27 12.81
C LEU A 323 13.86 0.29 11.84
N MET A 324 14.70 -0.73 11.81
CA MET A 324 15.80 -0.82 10.83
C MET A 324 15.27 -0.95 9.40
N LEU A 325 14.17 -1.66 9.22
CA LEU A 325 13.51 -1.79 7.91
C LEU A 325 12.81 -0.48 7.50
N THR A 326 12.21 0.23 8.45
CA THR A 326 11.35 1.40 8.16
C THR A 326 12.07 2.75 8.29
N ALA A 327 13.17 2.85 9.05
CA ALA A 327 13.91 4.09 9.25
C ALA A 327 14.35 4.78 7.93
N PRO A 328 14.78 4.06 6.89
CA PRO A 328 15.11 4.69 5.60
C PRO A 328 13.95 5.50 5.00
N MET A 329 12.68 5.14 5.27
CA MET A 329 11.51 5.86 4.76
C MET A 329 11.36 7.27 5.34
N LEU A 330 11.94 7.55 6.51
CA LEU A 330 11.89 8.86 7.15
C LEU A 330 12.82 9.88 6.45
N VAL A 331 13.89 9.41 5.82
CA VAL A 331 14.97 10.28 5.33
C VAL A 331 15.14 10.19 3.81
N LEU A 332 15.15 8.99 3.23
CA LEU A 332 15.55 8.79 1.83
C LEU A 332 14.63 9.44 0.80
N PRO A 333 13.31 9.56 0.96
CA PRO A 333 12.48 10.30 0.00
C PRO A 333 12.91 11.77 -0.13
N LEU A 334 13.31 12.42 0.98
CA LEU A 334 13.81 13.79 0.96
C LEU A 334 15.20 13.89 0.33
N VAL A 335 16.08 12.91 0.58
CA VAL A 335 17.39 12.81 -0.06
C VAL A 335 17.21 12.61 -1.57
N THR A 336 16.32 11.73 -1.99
CA THR A 336 15.99 11.48 -3.39
C THR A 336 15.52 12.76 -4.10
N ALA A 337 14.62 13.52 -3.48
CA ALA A 337 14.17 14.79 -4.05
C ALA A 337 15.32 15.80 -4.21
N LYS A 338 16.25 15.86 -3.24
CA LYS A 338 17.45 16.72 -3.33
C LYS A 338 18.40 16.26 -4.43
N LEU A 339 18.60 14.95 -4.62
CA LEU A 339 19.45 14.40 -5.66
C LEU A 339 18.89 14.73 -7.06
N VAL A 340 17.58 14.54 -7.26
CA VAL A 340 16.91 14.88 -8.52
C VAL A 340 17.01 16.40 -8.79
N ALA A 341 16.81 17.23 -7.76
CA ALA A 341 16.96 18.68 -7.89
C ALA A 341 18.40 19.12 -8.24
N ARG A 342 19.42 18.31 -7.90
CA ARG A 342 20.82 18.51 -8.29
C ARG A 342 21.17 17.93 -9.67
N GLY A 343 20.19 17.43 -10.42
CA GLY A 343 20.38 16.92 -11.78
C GLY A 343 20.62 15.40 -11.87
N VAL A 344 20.53 14.66 -10.76
CA VAL A 344 20.60 13.19 -10.84
C VAL A 344 19.34 12.66 -11.53
N PRO A 345 19.45 11.90 -12.63
CA PRO A 345 18.29 11.37 -13.34
C PRO A 345 17.45 10.45 -12.45
N ALA A 346 16.15 10.73 -12.34
CA ALA A 346 15.21 9.96 -11.52
C ALA A 346 15.24 8.46 -11.83
N MET A 347 15.38 8.09 -13.10
CA MET A 347 15.47 6.70 -13.54
C MET A 347 16.70 5.95 -12.99
N ARG A 348 17.81 6.64 -12.70
CA ARG A 348 18.97 6.01 -12.04
C ARG A 348 18.66 5.65 -10.60
N ILE A 349 17.95 6.53 -9.90
CA ILE A 349 17.54 6.31 -8.51
C ILE A 349 16.51 5.16 -8.44
N ILE A 350 15.54 5.13 -9.35
CA ILE A 350 14.55 4.04 -9.44
C ILE A 350 15.24 2.69 -9.72
N ARG A 351 16.22 2.64 -10.62
CA ARG A 351 16.99 1.41 -10.86
C ARG A 351 17.79 0.99 -9.62
N LEU A 352 18.42 1.95 -8.94
CA LEU A 352 19.12 1.68 -7.67
C LEU A 352 18.16 1.13 -6.62
N SER A 353 16.97 1.71 -6.48
CA SER A 353 15.90 1.24 -5.59
C SER A 353 15.59 -0.25 -5.83
N LEU A 354 15.36 -0.64 -7.08
CA LEU A 354 15.05 -2.03 -7.46
C LEU A 354 16.23 -2.98 -7.19
N VAL A 355 17.47 -2.54 -7.48
CA VAL A 355 18.67 -3.32 -7.17
C VAL A 355 18.80 -3.54 -5.66
N LEU A 356 18.55 -2.51 -4.85
CA LEU A 356 18.61 -2.62 -3.40
C LEU A 356 17.53 -3.56 -2.84
N LEU A 357 16.33 -3.61 -3.43
CA LEU A 357 15.31 -4.61 -3.05
C LEU A 357 15.80 -6.05 -3.30
N VAL A 358 16.44 -6.31 -4.45
CA VAL A 358 17.01 -7.63 -4.75
C VAL A 358 18.17 -7.96 -3.79
N VAL A 359 19.11 -7.02 -3.61
CA VAL A 359 20.26 -7.21 -2.70
C VAL A 359 19.79 -7.40 -1.26
N GLY A 360 18.78 -6.64 -0.84
CA GLY A 360 18.16 -6.79 0.48
C GLY A 360 17.55 -8.16 0.69
N ALA A 361 16.74 -8.65 -0.29
CA ALA A 361 16.14 -9.98 -0.22
C ALA A 361 17.20 -11.10 -0.14
N VAL A 362 18.30 -10.99 -0.89
CA VAL A 362 19.44 -11.91 -0.79
C VAL A 362 20.15 -11.77 0.56
N GLY A 363 20.35 -10.55 1.04
CA GLY A 363 20.99 -10.28 2.34
C GLY A 363 20.17 -10.84 3.52
N LEU A 364 18.84 -10.85 3.42
CA LEU A 364 17.97 -11.43 4.45
C LEU A 364 18.11 -12.97 4.56
N GLN A 365 18.78 -13.63 3.62
CA GLN A 365 19.20 -15.03 3.76
C GLN A 365 20.21 -15.28 4.90
N LEU A 366 20.80 -14.22 5.46
CA LEU A 366 21.66 -14.31 6.63
C LEU A 366 20.89 -14.53 7.94
N PHE A 367 19.58 -14.30 7.95
CA PHE A 367 18.76 -14.54 9.14
C PHE A 367 18.83 -16.02 9.56
N ARG A 368 19.01 -16.24 10.85
CA ARG A 368 18.98 -17.59 11.46
C ARG A 368 18.57 -17.45 12.93
N PRO A 369 17.97 -18.48 13.54
CA PRO A 369 17.73 -18.50 14.98
C PRO A 369 19.03 -18.21 15.76
N GLY A 370 18.97 -17.28 16.71
CA GLY A 370 20.13 -16.90 17.54
C GLY A 370 21.15 -15.95 16.89
N ILE A 371 20.88 -15.40 15.68
CA ILE A 371 21.81 -14.48 15.01
C ILE A 371 21.96 -13.15 15.77
N ASN A 372 23.15 -12.56 15.69
CA ASN A 372 23.42 -11.22 16.22
C ASN A 372 22.68 -10.16 15.37
N LEU A 373 21.95 -9.26 16.04
CA LEU A 373 21.19 -8.15 15.43
C LEU A 373 22.05 -7.29 14.49
N GLY A 374 23.32 -7.05 14.80
CA GLY A 374 24.23 -6.26 13.98
C GLY A 374 24.41 -6.80 12.54
N LEU A 375 24.36 -8.14 12.39
CA LEU A 375 24.53 -8.77 11.08
C LEU A 375 23.27 -8.64 10.19
N VAL A 376 22.08 -8.58 10.79
CA VAL A 376 20.81 -8.49 10.06
C VAL A 376 20.35 -7.04 9.86
N ALA A 377 20.91 -6.11 10.61
CA ALA A 377 20.61 -4.68 10.49
C ALA A 377 20.88 -4.15 9.07
N LEU A 378 22.02 -4.53 8.48
CA LEU A 378 22.40 -4.06 7.15
C LEU A 378 21.46 -4.54 6.03
N PRO A 379 21.10 -5.83 5.92
CA PRO A 379 20.08 -6.28 4.95
C PRO A 379 18.72 -5.59 5.13
N MET A 380 18.27 -5.37 6.37
CA MET A 380 17.02 -4.68 6.64
C MET A 380 17.07 -3.21 6.18
N LEU A 381 18.13 -2.50 6.50
CA LEU A 381 18.35 -1.12 6.05
C LEU A 381 18.43 -1.04 4.51
N ILE A 382 19.08 -2.01 3.85
CA ILE A 382 19.17 -2.07 2.38
C ILE A 382 17.77 -2.29 1.77
N THR A 383 16.98 -3.23 2.30
CA THR A 383 15.62 -3.48 1.84
C THR A 383 14.73 -2.24 2.01
N GLY A 384 14.79 -1.62 3.20
CA GLY A 384 14.08 -0.39 3.49
C GLY A 384 14.52 0.79 2.60
N ALA A 385 15.82 0.92 2.34
CA ALA A 385 16.36 1.92 1.43
C ALA A 385 15.88 1.69 -0.02
N GLY A 386 15.84 0.44 -0.44
CA GLY A 386 15.29 0.07 -1.75
C GLY A 386 13.87 0.58 -1.95
N PHE A 387 13.00 0.35 -1.00
CA PHE A 387 11.61 0.85 -1.05
C PHE A 387 11.54 2.38 -0.94
N ALA A 388 12.26 2.96 0.02
CA ALA A 388 12.20 4.38 0.37
C ALA A 388 12.70 5.30 -0.77
N LEU A 389 13.71 4.91 -1.54
CA LEU A 389 14.22 5.68 -2.67
C LEU A 389 13.19 5.87 -3.79
N ALA A 390 12.28 4.91 -3.98
CA ALA A 390 11.20 4.99 -4.95
C ALA A 390 9.99 5.76 -4.43
N ALA A 391 9.80 5.82 -3.10
CA ALA A 391 8.62 6.42 -2.47
C ALA A 391 8.45 7.89 -2.85
N GLY A 392 7.29 8.25 -3.37
CA GLY A 392 6.97 9.59 -3.87
C GLY A 392 7.66 9.97 -5.20
N LEU A 393 8.86 9.42 -5.49
CA LEU A 393 9.54 9.69 -6.76
C LEU A 393 8.77 9.08 -7.93
N VAL A 394 8.29 7.85 -7.78
CA VAL A 394 7.50 7.15 -8.81
C VAL A 394 6.22 7.89 -9.10
N ASP A 395 5.48 8.32 -8.05
CA ASP A 395 4.24 9.08 -8.18
C ASP A 395 4.49 10.37 -8.98
N GLY A 396 5.52 11.14 -8.58
CA GLY A 396 5.88 12.38 -9.27
C GLY A 396 6.28 12.19 -10.74
N GLN A 397 7.01 11.10 -11.05
CA GLN A 397 7.44 10.80 -12.41
C GLN A 397 6.29 10.25 -13.26
N ALA A 398 5.42 9.40 -12.72
CA ALA A 398 4.26 8.85 -13.42
C ALA A 398 3.26 9.95 -13.79
N LEU A 399 2.93 10.83 -12.83
CA LEU A 399 2.01 11.93 -13.06
C LEU A 399 2.58 13.04 -13.96
N ALA A 400 3.90 13.10 -14.14
CA ALA A 400 4.53 14.01 -15.10
C ALA A 400 4.42 13.52 -16.57
N LEU A 401 4.07 12.24 -16.79
CA LEU A 401 3.88 11.68 -18.13
C LEU A 401 2.47 11.92 -18.70
N VAL A 402 1.55 12.37 -17.89
CA VAL A 402 0.14 12.57 -18.28
C VAL A 402 -0.25 14.03 -18.25
N ALA A 403 -1.23 14.39 -19.07
CA ALA A 403 -1.80 15.73 -19.05
C ALA A 403 -2.43 16.04 -17.68
N PRO A 404 -2.39 17.30 -17.21
CA PRO A 404 -2.92 17.69 -15.90
C PRO A 404 -4.38 17.27 -15.67
N GLU A 405 -5.18 17.27 -16.74
CA GLU A 405 -6.61 16.92 -16.73
C GLU A 405 -6.83 15.43 -16.37
N ARG A 406 -5.86 14.57 -16.68
CA ARG A 406 -5.90 13.11 -16.45
C ARG A 406 -5.09 12.66 -15.25
N ALA A 407 -4.54 13.59 -14.46
CA ALA A 407 -3.68 13.26 -13.33
C ALA A 407 -4.41 12.48 -12.22
N GLY A 408 -5.72 12.74 -12.03
CA GLY A 408 -6.55 11.99 -11.07
C GLY A 408 -6.66 10.52 -11.44
N MET A 409 -7.00 10.22 -12.69
CA MET A 409 -7.07 8.87 -13.23
C MET A 409 -5.72 8.14 -13.14
N ALA A 410 -4.63 8.78 -13.54
CA ALA A 410 -3.29 8.20 -13.48
C ALA A 410 -2.85 7.89 -12.03
N ALA A 411 -3.12 8.80 -11.09
CA ALA A 411 -2.88 8.59 -9.67
C ALA A 411 -3.72 7.43 -9.12
N GLY A 412 -4.99 7.35 -9.52
CA GLY A 412 -5.89 6.25 -9.17
C GLY A 412 -5.37 4.91 -9.64
N LEU A 413 -4.98 4.79 -10.92
CA LEU A 413 -4.42 3.54 -11.48
C LEU A 413 -3.13 3.13 -10.79
N LEU A 414 -2.20 4.06 -10.58
CA LEU A 414 -0.94 3.80 -9.88
C LEU A 414 -1.18 3.25 -8.46
N ASN A 415 -2.08 3.89 -7.71
CA ASN A 415 -2.40 3.46 -6.35
C ASN A 415 -3.16 2.13 -6.32
N THR A 416 -4.06 1.88 -7.27
CA THR A 416 -4.75 0.58 -7.39
C THR A 416 -3.75 -0.55 -7.64
N LEU A 417 -2.79 -0.36 -8.54
CA LEU A 417 -1.73 -1.35 -8.79
C LEU A 417 -0.83 -1.55 -7.57
N ARG A 418 -0.48 -0.47 -6.85
CA ARG A 418 0.28 -0.52 -5.60
C ARG A 418 -0.43 -1.39 -4.57
N LEU A 419 -1.65 -1.04 -4.21
CA LEU A 419 -2.40 -1.71 -3.15
C LEU A 419 -2.82 -3.14 -3.53
N GLY A 420 -3.25 -3.33 -4.78
CA GLY A 420 -3.55 -4.66 -5.29
C GLY A 420 -2.32 -5.58 -5.22
N SER A 421 -1.15 -5.06 -5.58
CA SER A 421 0.09 -5.83 -5.48
C SER A 421 0.54 -6.10 -4.05
N GLU A 422 0.26 -5.20 -3.10
CA GLU A 422 0.53 -5.43 -1.67
C GLU A 422 -0.29 -6.62 -1.15
N ALA A 423 -1.59 -6.65 -1.44
CA ALA A 423 -2.47 -7.75 -1.05
C ALA A 423 -2.02 -9.08 -1.70
N VAL A 424 -1.72 -9.06 -3.00
CA VAL A 424 -1.22 -10.24 -3.73
C VAL A 424 0.11 -10.73 -3.13
N ALA A 425 1.06 -9.84 -2.89
CA ALA A 425 2.38 -10.19 -2.39
C ALA A 425 2.31 -10.84 -1.00
N VAL A 426 1.51 -10.26 -0.08
CA VAL A 426 1.29 -10.81 1.26
C VAL A 426 0.62 -12.19 1.19
N ALA A 427 -0.39 -12.35 0.34
CA ALA A 427 -1.10 -13.61 0.17
C ALA A 427 -0.21 -14.71 -0.44
N VAL A 428 0.55 -14.36 -1.48
CA VAL A 428 1.52 -15.28 -2.13
C VAL A 428 2.59 -15.71 -1.12
N TYR A 429 3.14 -14.77 -0.37
CA TYR A 429 4.12 -15.09 0.67
C TYR A 429 3.56 -16.06 1.72
N GLY A 430 2.43 -15.73 2.32
CA GLY A 430 1.81 -16.55 3.37
C GLY A 430 1.44 -17.95 2.88
N SER A 431 0.91 -18.07 1.66
CA SER A 431 0.58 -19.34 1.03
C SER A 431 1.83 -20.20 0.77
N LEU A 432 2.88 -19.60 0.20
CA LEU A 432 4.15 -20.30 -0.02
C LEU A 432 4.78 -20.75 1.30
N LEU A 433 4.78 -19.86 2.31
CA LEU A 433 5.32 -20.16 3.63
C LEU A 433 4.59 -21.35 4.26
N ALA A 434 3.26 -21.33 4.28
CA ALA A 434 2.44 -22.41 4.81
C ALA A 434 2.66 -23.73 4.04
N THR A 435 2.74 -23.66 2.71
CA THR A 435 2.97 -24.84 1.87
C THR A 435 4.33 -25.48 2.14
N VAL A 436 5.39 -24.67 2.25
CA VAL A 436 6.74 -25.19 2.52
C VAL A 436 6.84 -25.72 3.95
N ILE A 437 6.23 -25.06 4.94
CA ILE A 437 6.15 -25.56 6.32
C ILE A 437 5.44 -26.91 6.34
N ASN A 438 4.27 -27.03 5.71
CA ASN A 438 3.50 -28.28 5.64
C ASN A 438 4.34 -29.42 5.03
N GLY A 439 5.04 -29.13 3.91
CA GLY A 439 5.92 -30.13 3.28
C GLY A 439 7.09 -30.58 4.16
N ARG A 440 7.63 -29.68 4.99
CA ARG A 440 8.77 -29.98 5.89
C ARG A 440 8.36 -30.62 7.22
N THR A 441 7.13 -30.41 7.64
CA THR A 441 6.63 -30.96 8.92
C THR A 441 5.86 -32.24 8.75
N ARG A 442 5.37 -32.56 7.55
CA ARG A 442 4.45 -33.68 7.30
C ARG A 442 4.93 -35.02 7.84
N ASP A 443 6.19 -35.35 7.56
CA ASP A 443 6.75 -36.64 8.00
C ASP A 443 7.01 -36.67 9.52
N GLY A 444 7.49 -35.54 10.09
CA GLY A 444 7.74 -35.41 11.52
C GLY A 444 6.48 -35.31 12.38
N LEU A 445 5.36 -34.80 11.84
CA LEU A 445 4.07 -34.72 12.53
C LEU A 445 3.45 -36.10 12.82
N ALA A 446 3.82 -37.14 12.07
CA ALA A 446 3.36 -38.48 12.32
C ALA A 446 3.69 -38.95 13.75
N ASP A 447 4.80 -38.46 14.31
CA ASP A 447 5.22 -38.78 15.70
C ASP A 447 4.46 -37.94 16.75
N TYR A 448 3.69 -36.94 16.37
CA TYR A 448 2.97 -35.97 17.23
C TYR A 448 1.47 -35.91 16.89
N ALA A 449 0.79 -37.06 16.96
CA ALA A 449 -0.64 -37.16 16.62
C ALA A 449 -1.54 -36.16 17.38
N ASP A 450 -1.10 -35.77 18.61
CA ASP A 450 -1.83 -34.83 19.48
C ASP A 450 -1.77 -33.36 18.96
N ALA A 451 -0.88 -33.04 18.02
CA ALA A 451 -0.68 -31.67 17.52
C ALA A 451 -1.84 -31.16 16.65
N GLY A 452 -2.63 -32.06 16.07
CA GLY A 452 -3.75 -31.77 15.19
C GLY A 452 -3.44 -31.95 13.70
N ASP A 453 -4.33 -31.47 12.84
CA ASP A 453 -4.18 -31.61 11.39
C ASP A 453 -2.95 -30.86 10.86
N PRO A 454 -2.10 -31.50 10.03
CA PRO A 454 -0.86 -30.90 9.51
C PRO A 454 -1.03 -29.57 8.81
N THR A 455 -2.11 -29.39 8.03
CA THR A 455 -2.37 -28.14 7.29
C THR A 455 -2.74 -27.01 8.24
N THR A 456 -3.51 -27.32 9.29
CA THR A 456 -3.88 -26.35 10.34
C THR A 456 -2.65 -25.95 11.15
N VAL A 457 -1.78 -26.92 11.52
CA VAL A 457 -0.51 -26.64 12.21
C VAL A 457 0.38 -25.75 11.35
N ALA A 458 0.57 -26.09 10.07
CA ALA A 458 1.40 -25.30 9.16
C ALA A 458 0.88 -23.86 8.97
N GLY A 459 -0.44 -23.67 8.85
CA GLY A 459 -1.06 -22.35 8.76
C GLY A 459 -0.87 -21.52 10.04
N THR A 460 -1.01 -22.16 11.20
CA THR A 460 -0.81 -21.50 12.50
C THR A 460 0.66 -21.10 12.69
N VAL A 461 1.59 -21.97 12.33
CA VAL A 461 3.04 -21.70 12.38
C VAL A 461 3.40 -20.58 11.37
N ALA A 462 2.86 -20.61 10.15
CA ALA A 462 3.10 -19.58 9.15
C ALA A 462 2.64 -18.17 9.61
N SER A 463 1.63 -18.09 10.48
CA SER A 463 1.22 -16.82 11.12
C SER A 463 2.14 -16.37 12.27
N GLY A 464 3.20 -17.12 12.58
CA GLY A 464 4.16 -16.81 13.65
C GLY A 464 3.79 -17.41 15.02
N ASN A 465 2.76 -18.26 15.10
CA ASN A 465 2.35 -18.89 16.35
C ASN A 465 2.82 -20.34 16.43
N ILE A 466 4.02 -20.56 16.98
CA ILE A 466 4.56 -21.88 17.26
C ILE A 466 4.04 -22.44 18.60
N SER A 467 3.83 -21.58 19.59
CA SER A 467 3.42 -21.98 20.94
C SER A 467 2.03 -22.62 21.00
N GLY A 468 1.10 -22.20 20.12
CA GLY A 468 -0.25 -22.78 20.06
C GLY A 468 -0.25 -24.27 19.76
N PRO A 469 0.30 -24.74 18.64
CA PRO A 469 0.46 -26.16 18.34
C PRO A 469 1.33 -26.90 19.39
N ALA A 470 2.45 -26.29 19.82
CA ALA A 470 3.34 -26.90 20.82
C ALA A 470 2.65 -27.15 22.17
N GLY A 471 1.72 -26.27 22.56
CA GLY A 471 0.95 -26.43 23.79
C GLY A 471 -0.01 -27.63 23.81
N ARG A 472 -0.36 -28.18 22.63
CA ARG A 472 -1.22 -29.38 22.51
C ARG A 472 -0.47 -30.69 22.70
N VAL A 473 0.85 -30.66 22.54
CA VAL A 473 1.70 -31.86 22.69
C VAL A 473 2.10 -32.06 24.15
N ALA A 474 2.17 -33.33 24.58
CA ALA A 474 2.57 -33.69 25.91
C ALA A 474 3.92 -33.08 26.32
N GLU A 475 4.05 -32.62 27.56
CA GLU A 475 5.18 -31.83 28.06
C GLU A 475 6.54 -32.46 27.77
N ALA A 476 6.65 -33.79 27.96
CA ALA A 476 7.88 -34.54 27.70
C ALA A 476 8.36 -34.51 26.24
N ARG A 477 7.47 -34.27 25.26
CA ARG A 477 7.77 -34.24 23.83
C ARG A 477 7.71 -32.81 23.23
N ARG A 478 7.28 -31.84 24.03
CA ARG A 478 7.05 -30.45 23.59
C ARG A 478 8.31 -29.80 23.06
N GLY A 479 9.47 -30.02 23.69
CA GLY A 479 10.75 -29.47 23.25
C GLY A 479 11.12 -29.93 21.85
N GLY A 480 11.13 -31.25 21.60
CA GLY A 480 11.45 -31.78 20.26
C GLY A 480 10.45 -31.34 19.17
N PHE A 481 9.17 -31.20 19.52
CA PHE A 481 8.16 -30.69 18.60
C PHE A 481 8.36 -29.21 18.27
N THR A 482 8.69 -28.38 19.27
CA THR A 482 9.01 -26.97 19.07
C THR A 482 10.22 -26.81 18.14
N ASP A 483 11.27 -27.60 18.35
CA ASP A 483 12.47 -27.62 17.51
C ASP A 483 12.14 -28.00 16.05
N LEU A 484 11.29 -29.00 15.85
CA LEU A 484 10.78 -29.37 14.53
C LEU A 484 10.10 -28.19 13.82
N LEU A 485 9.19 -27.50 14.53
CA LEU A 485 8.45 -26.36 13.97
C LEU A 485 9.36 -25.16 13.68
N VAL A 486 10.32 -24.86 14.57
CA VAL A 486 11.31 -23.77 14.39
C VAL A 486 12.17 -24.03 13.15
N HIS A 487 12.72 -25.24 13.00
CA HIS A 487 13.53 -25.59 11.82
C HIS A 487 12.72 -25.59 10.52
N ALA A 488 11.46 -26.06 10.58
CA ALA A 488 10.57 -26.02 9.42
C ALA A 488 10.27 -24.58 8.99
N TYR A 489 9.99 -23.69 9.97
CA TYR A 489 9.71 -22.27 9.73
C TYR A 489 10.94 -21.54 9.18
N ASP A 490 12.10 -21.72 9.82
CA ASP A 490 13.36 -21.13 9.37
C ASP A 490 13.68 -21.53 7.92
N GLY A 491 13.64 -22.82 7.61
CA GLY A 491 13.89 -23.29 6.26
C GLY A 491 12.83 -22.86 5.24
N ALA A 492 11.56 -22.70 5.65
CA ALA A 492 10.50 -22.18 4.79
C ALA A 492 10.68 -20.69 4.53
N PHE A 493 11.04 -19.89 5.54
CA PHE A 493 11.35 -18.47 5.41
C PHE A 493 12.44 -18.23 4.36
N HIS A 494 13.54 -18.97 4.42
CA HIS A 494 14.63 -18.89 3.46
C HIS A 494 14.21 -19.28 2.04
N ALA A 495 13.43 -20.36 1.89
CA ALA A 495 12.94 -20.80 0.59
C ALA A 495 12.05 -19.72 -0.05
N VAL A 496 11.15 -19.10 0.71
CA VAL A 496 10.27 -18.04 0.22
C VAL A 496 11.04 -16.76 -0.09
N LEU A 497 12.08 -16.41 0.68
CA LEU A 497 12.97 -15.28 0.36
C LEU A 497 13.63 -15.42 -1.01
N TRP A 498 14.06 -16.62 -1.41
CA TRP A 498 14.60 -16.88 -2.76
C TRP A 498 13.56 -16.62 -3.84
N VAL A 499 12.32 -17.05 -3.63
CA VAL A 499 11.21 -16.80 -4.58
C VAL A 499 10.96 -15.29 -4.70
N LEU A 500 10.92 -14.57 -3.58
CA LEU A 500 10.73 -13.10 -3.58
C LEU A 500 11.88 -12.36 -4.27
N GLY A 501 13.11 -12.75 -3.96
CA GLY A 501 14.30 -12.21 -4.64
C GLY A 501 14.25 -12.44 -6.15
N GLY A 502 13.82 -13.63 -6.58
CA GLY A 502 13.57 -13.96 -7.99
C GLY A 502 12.50 -13.10 -8.64
N ILE A 503 11.37 -12.87 -7.95
CA ILE A 503 10.30 -11.97 -8.42
C ILE A 503 10.80 -10.53 -8.54
N CYS A 504 11.50 -10.02 -7.53
CA CYS A 504 12.08 -8.67 -7.56
C CYS A 504 13.10 -8.52 -8.71
N LEU A 505 13.93 -9.53 -8.95
CA LEU A 505 14.87 -9.56 -10.07
C LEU A 505 14.15 -9.57 -11.42
N ALA A 506 13.13 -10.40 -11.58
CA ALA A 506 12.32 -10.45 -12.80
C ALA A 506 11.65 -9.10 -13.08
N LEU A 507 11.10 -8.46 -12.05
CA LEU A 507 10.51 -7.12 -12.16
C LEU A 507 11.57 -6.06 -12.50
N LEU A 508 12.76 -6.11 -11.90
CA LEU A 508 13.88 -5.22 -12.26
C LEU A 508 14.23 -5.34 -13.74
N VAL A 509 14.36 -6.57 -14.25
CA VAL A 509 14.67 -6.83 -15.67
C VAL A 509 13.54 -6.32 -16.57
N LEU A 510 12.29 -6.63 -16.24
CA LEU A 510 11.11 -6.19 -17.01
C LEU A 510 11.01 -4.66 -17.05
N ILE A 511 11.14 -3.98 -15.90
CA ILE A 511 11.11 -2.52 -15.81
C ILE A 511 12.26 -1.92 -16.62
N ALA A 512 13.46 -2.48 -16.52
CA ALA A 512 14.61 -2.01 -17.28
C ALA A 512 14.40 -2.18 -18.81
N ALA A 513 13.81 -3.29 -19.25
CA ALA A 513 13.48 -3.55 -20.65
C ALA A 513 12.43 -2.55 -21.18
N LEU A 514 11.35 -2.30 -20.42
CA LEU A 514 10.31 -1.33 -20.77
C LEU A 514 10.87 0.10 -20.89
N LEU A 515 11.81 0.47 -20.03
CA LEU A 515 12.44 1.81 -20.03
C LEU A 515 13.48 2.00 -21.14
N ASN A 516 14.12 0.92 -21.63
CA ASN A 516 15.18 0.99 -22.63
C ASN A 516 14.66 0.84 -24.08
N GLY A 517 13.44 0.35 -24.29
CA GLY A 517 12.88 0.00 -25.62
C GLY A 517 12.90 1.12 -26.67
N ARG A 518 12.84 2.40 -26.28
CA ARG A 518 12.93 3.54 -27.21
C ARG A 518 14.34 3.89 -27.70
N ARG A 519 15.39 3.49 -27.00
CA ARG A 519 16.76 3.72 -27.50
C ARG A 519 17.09 2.83 -28.70
N ALA A 520 16.47 1.66 -28.79
CA ALA A 520 16.63 0.78 -29.94
C ALA A 520 15.84 1.28 -31.17
N GLU A 521 14.62 1.80 -30.98
CA GLU A 521 13.80 2.35 -32.08
C GLU A 521 14.36 3.65 -32.67
N GLN A 522 15.01 4.49 -31.87
CA GLN A 522 15.69 5.71 -32.35
C GLN A 522 17.03 5.41 -33.03
N ALA A 523 17.75 4.39 -32.59
CA ALA A 523 19.02 3.96 -33.20
C ALA A 523 18.85 3.18 -34.52
N THR A 524 17.63 2.73 -34.83
CA THR A 524 17.30 2.10 -36.12
C THR A 524 16.61 3.05 -37.10
N ALA A 525 16.29 4.29 -36.67
CA ALA A 525 15.68 5.33 -37.48
C ALA A 525 16.68 6.43 -37.94
N ASP A 526 17.90 6.44 -37.36
CA ASP A 526 19.07 7.19 -37.81
C ASP A 526 20.00 6.28 -38.65
#